data_7438106eff70461c580e44184466c17f
#
_entry.id   7438106eff70461c580e44184466c17f
#
_cell.length_a   1.000
_cell.length_b   1.000
_cell.length_c   1.000
_cell.angle_alpha   90.00
_cell.angle_beta   90.00
_cell.angle_gamma   90.00
#
_symmetry.space_group_name_H-M   'P 1'
#
loop_
_entity.id
_entity.type
_entity.pdbx_description
1 polymer ?
#
loop_
_entity_poly.entity_id
_entity_poly.type
_entity_poly.pdbx_seq_one_letter_code
_entity_poly.pdbx_strand_id
1 'polypeptide(L)'
;MHYVTGSKGFQEPWFLIVPPDSASWLPTEEVVSLYRQRMQIEQCFRDWKSHLGLRGLHLQVDKSERLLRVLMGFTLAYLIVLLLGNDPLAERLRAHFERERRTPRHGTRKVLSVLSIALYVLSDPRWQQQAQKRLMQILARLAQGRGVALLPAFSP
;
A
#
# COMPACT_ATOMS: atom_id res chain seq x y z
N MET A 1 27.36 -6.54 15.76
CA MET A 1 26.12 -5.79 16.01
C MET A 1 26.30 -4.40 15.44
N HIS A 2 25.59 -4.09 14.37
CA HIS A 2 25.55 -2.74 13.82
C HIS A 2 24.32 -2.02 14.36
N TYR A 3 24.52 -0.86 14.97
CA TYR A 3 23.45 0.02 15.40
C TYR A 3 23.26 1.11 14.35
N VAL A 4 22.05 1.22 13.85
CA VAL A 4 21.68 2.30 12.95
C VAL A 4 20.85 3.30 13.74
N THR A 5 21.40 4.46 13.97
CA THR A 5 20.66 5.60 14.53
C THR A 5 19.79 6.19 13.44
N GLY A 6 18.49 6.10 13.62
CA GLY A 6 17.50 6.65 12.68
C GLY A 6 17.58 8.17 12.58
N SER A 7 17.32 8.63 11.38
CA SER A 7 17.40 10.01 10.93
C SER A 7 16.44 10.97 11.64
N LYS A 8 16.75 12.24 11.50
CA LYS A 8 15.95 13.42 11.89
C LYS A 8 14.45 13.20 11.69
N GLY A 9 13.69 13.16 12.81
CA GLY A 9 12.22 13.05 12.80
C GLY A 9 11.64 11.98 13.71
N PHE A 10 12.43 11.06 14.24
CA PHE A 10 11.98 10.10 15.24
C PHE A 10 12.53 10.48 16.61
N GLN A 11 11.65 10.48 17.63
CA GLN A 11 12.03 10.81 19.01
C GLN A 11 12.89 9.72 19.65
N GLU A 12 12.82 8.49 19.11
CA GLU A 12 13.55 7.34 19.63
C GLU A 12 14.45 6.72 18.55
N PRO A 13 15.70 6.33 18.91
CA PRO A 13 16.59 5.64 17.97
C PRO A 13 16.08 4.23 17.67
N TRP A 14 16.20 3.82 16.41
CA TRP A 14 15.93 2.43 16.02
C TRP A 14 17.17 1.58 16.21
N PHE A 15 17.01 0.43 16.86
CA PHE A 15 18.05 -0.59 16.99
C PHE A 15 17.70 -1.75 16.04
N LEU A 16 18.39 -1.81 14.91
CA LEU A 16 18.18 -2.86 13.90
C LEU A 16 19.31 -3.88 14.02
N ILE A 17 18.93 -5.14 14.16
CA ILE A 17 19.88 -6.26 14.22
C ILE A 17 19.99 -6.84 12.82
N VAL A 18 21.20 -6.89 12.29
CA VAL A 18 21.52 -7.49 10.99
C VAL A 18 22.54 -8.61 11.16
N PRO A 19 22.59 -9.59 10.25
CA PRO A 19 23.60 -10.64 10.27
C PRO A 19 25.03 -10.06 10.31
N PRO A 20 25.99 -10.71 11.01
CA PRO A 20 27.36 -10.20 11.13
C PRO A 20 28.04 -9.92 9.79
N ASP A 21 27.80 -10.76 8.80
CA ASP A 21 28.43 -10.70 7.49
C ASP A 21 27.71 -9.75 6.50
N SER A 22 26.64 -9.10 6.94
CA SER A 22 25.82 -8.26 6.07
C SER A 22 26.47 -6.95 5.69
N ALA A 23 27.46 -6.48 6.44
CA ALA A 23 28.11 -5.19 6.19
C ALA A 23 28.77 -5.08 4.82
N SER A 24 29.15 -6.21 4.19
CA SER A 24 29.78 -6.24 2.87
C SER A 24 28.80 -6.11 1.69
N TRP A 25 27.52 -6.48 1.89
CA TRP A 25 26.54 -6.54 0.81
C TRP A 25 25.24 -5.76 1.12
N LEU A 26 25.05 -5.28 2.35
CA LEU A 26 23.86 -4.54 2.78
C LEU A 26 24.28 -3.25 3.48
N PRO A 27 24.42 -2.12 2.77
CA PRO A 27 24.73 -0.82 3.34
C PRO A 27 23.71 -0.38 4.40
N THR A 28 24.16 0.43 5.35
CA THR A 28 23.30 0.93 6.44
C THR A 28 22.04 1.64 5.96
N GLU A 29 22.16 2.44 4.89
CA GLU A 29 21.04 3.16 4.27
C GLU A 29 19.98 2.20 3.73
N GLU A 30 20.44 1.08 3.17
CA GLU A 30 19.55 0.06 2.63
C GLU A 30 18.82 -0.70 3.74
N VAL A 31 19.49 -0.99 4.87
CA VAL A 31 18.85 -1.57 6.07
C VAL A 31 17.72 -0.68 6.56
N VAL A 32 17.95 0.63 6.63
CA VAL A 32 16.92 1.60 7.04
C VAL A 32 15.78 1.64 6.03
N SER A 33 16.09 1.61 4.75
CA SER A 33 15.08 1.57 3.68
C SER A 33 14.21 0.32 3.76
N LEU A 34 14.82 -0.85 3.93
CA LEU A 34 14.10 -2.12 4.10
C LEU A 34 13.23 -2.11 5.36
N TYR A 35 13.73 -1.57 6.46
CA TYR A 35 12.94 -1.48 7.69
C TYR A 35 11.72 -0.56 7.52
N ARG A 36 11.86 0.55 6.78
CA ARG A 36 10.73 1.42 6.45
C ARG A 36 9.65 0.70 5.62
N GLN A 37 10.05 -0.23 4.76
CA GLN A 37 9.10 -1.04 3.98
C GLN A 37 8.24 -1.95 4.88
N ARG A 38 8.73 -2.33 6.08
CA ARG A 38 7.93 -3.07 7.05
C ARG A 38 6.62 -2.34 7.42
N MET A 39 6.66 -1.01 7.51
CA MET A 39 5.46 -0.21 7.78
C MET A 39 4.38 -0.40 6.73
N GLN A 40 4.76 -0.72 5.49
CA GLN A 40 3.80 -1.02 4.41
C GLN A 40 3.06 -2.33 4.67
N ILE A 41 3.73 -3.33 5.24
CA ILE A 41 3.12 -4.60 5.63
C ILE A 41 2.08 -4.36 6.73
N GLU A 42 2.42 -3.56 7.73
CA GLU A 42 1.49 -3.20 8.80
C GLU A 42 0.28 -2.42 8.26
N GLN A 43 0.51 -1.50 7.32
CA GLN A 43 -0.56 -0.79 6.65
C GLN A 43 -1.45 -1.74 5.83
N CYS A 44 -0.87 -2.68 5.10
CA CYS A 44 -1.59 -3.71 4.36
C CYS A 44 -2.52 -4.52 5.29
N PHE A 45 -2.02 -5.01 6.42
CA PHE A 45 -2.84 -5.73 7.40
C PHE A 45 -3.94 -4.85 8.01
N ARG A 46 -3.67 -3.58 8.24
CA ARG A 46 -4.67 -2.61 8.71
C ARG A 46 -5.77 -2.45 7.67
N ASP A 47 -5.40 -2.26 6.41
CA ASP A 47 -6.34 -2.10 5.30
C ASP A 47 -7.21 -3.34 5.12
N TRP A 48 -6.63 -4.54 5.20
CA TRP A 48 -7.38 -5.79 5.14
C TRP A 48 -8.40 -5.91 6.27
N LYS A 49 -8.01 -5.57 7.49
CA LYS A 49 -8.89 -5.65 8.66
C LYS A 49 -9.98 -4.59 8.64
N SER A 50 -9.66 -3.36 8.22
CA SER A 50 -10.54 -2.21 8.35
C SER A 50 -11.38 -1.93 7.11
N HIS A 51 -10.80 -2.04 5.92
CA HIS A 51 -11.44 -1.64 4.66
C HIS A 51 -11.96 -2.82 3.85
N LEU A 52 -11.29 -3.97 3.91
CA LEU A 52 -11.68 -5.16 3.15
C LEU A 52 -12.48 -6.18 3.98
N GLY A 53 -12.83 -5.83 5.23
CA GLY A 53 -13.73 -6.62 6.05
C GLY A 53 -13.18 -7.97 6.54
N LEU A 54 -11.86 -8.23 6.43
CA LEU A 54 -11.28 -9.50 6.86
C LEU A 54 -11.56 -9.81 8.34
N ARG A 55 -11.74 -8.78 9.16
CA ARG A 55 -12.05 -8.91 10.60
C ARG A 55 -13.44 -9.48 10.87
N GLY A 56 -14.39 -9.30 9.93
CA GLY A 56 -15.76 -9.78 10.04
C GLY A 56 -16.00 -11.12 9.34
N LEU A 57 -15.00 -11.66 8.66
CA LEU A 57 -15.10 -12.95 7.99
C LEU A 57 -14.95 -14.07 9.03
N HIS A 58 -16.07 -14.60 9.50
CA HIS A 58 -16.11 -15.86 10.23
C HIS A 58 -15.95 -17.03 9.24
N LEU A 59 -14.72 -17.18 8.73
CA LEU A 59 -14.41 -18.27 7.80
C LEU A 59 -14.38 -19.59 8.58
N GLN A 60 -15.41 -20.37 8.45
CA GLN A 60 -15.39 -21.79 8.86
C GLN A 60 -14.60 -22.58 7.81
N VAL A 61 -13.29 -22.41 7.80
CA VAL A 61 -12.40 -23.09 6.86
C VAL A 61 -11.53 -24.07 7.62
N ASP A 62 -11.87 -25.34 7.55
CA ASP A 62 -11.15 -26.41 8.23
C ASP A 62 -9.84 -26.82 7.53
N LYS A 63 -9.69 -26.45 6.23
CA LYS A 63 -8.54 -26.85 5.43
C LYS A 63 -7.64 -25.65 5.11
N SER A 64 -6.35 -25.78 5.45
CA SER A 64 -5.33 -24.75 5.18
C SER A 64 -5.26 -24.32 3.72
N GLU A 65 -5.42 -25.25 2.77
CA GLU A 65 -5.43 -24.93 1.34
C GLU A 65 -6.58 -23.99 0.94
N ARG A 66 -7.77 -24.18 1.51
CA ARG A 66 -8.90 -23.28 1.26
C ARG A 66 -8.64 -21.90 1.81
N LEU A 67 -8.07 -21.84 3.01
CA LEU A 67 -7.68 -20.56 3.62
C LEU A 67 -6.64 -19.84 2.75
N LEU A 68 -5.62 -20.54 2.26
CA LEU A 68 -4.60 -19.97 1.37
C LEU A 68 -5.22 -19.42 0.07
N ARG A 69 -6.16 -20.13 -0.55
CA ARG A 69 -6.85 -19.67 -1.75
C ARG A 69 -7.66 -18.39 -1.48
N VAL A 70 -8.35 -18.33 -0.35
CA VAL A 70 -9.11 -17.13 0.05
C VAL A 70 -8.15 -15.96 0.29
N LEU A 71 -7.07 -16.16 1.04
CA LEU A 71 -6.06 -15.12 1.29
C LEU A 71 -5.39 -14.65 0.00
N MET A 72 -5.12 -15.56 -0.93
CA MET A 72 -4.58 -15.20 -2.25
C MET A 72 -5.58 -14.34 -3.04
N GLY A 73 -6.86 -14.69 -3.03
CA GLY A 73 -7.92 -13.88 -3.66
C GLY A 73 -7.98 -12.47 -3.06
N PHE A 74 -7.92 -12.36 -1.73
CA PHE A 74 -7.85 -11.05 -1.06
C PHE A 74 -6.61 -10.27 -1.45
N THR A 75 -5.44 -10.92 -1.49
CA THR A 75 -4.19 -10.26 -1.89
C THR A 75 -4.28 -9.72 -3.30
N LEU A 76 -4.79 -10.50 -4.25
CA LEU A 76 -4.97 -10.08 -5.63
C LEU A 76 -5.95 -8.91 -5.74
N ALA A 77 -7.10 -8.99 -5.07
CA ALA A 77 -8.07 -7.91 -5.04
C ALA A 77 -7.48 -6.62 -4.46
N TYR A 78 -6.74 -6.72 -3.35
CA TYR A 78 -6.05 -5.60 -2.74
C TYR A 78 -5.04 -4.96 -3.69
N LEU A 79 -4.19 -5.75 -4.34
CA LEU A 79 -3.21 -5.26 -5.32
C LEU A 79 -3.89 -4.53 -6.49
N ILE A 80 -4.98 -5.10 -7.02
CA ILE A 80 -5.74 -4.50 -8.10
C ILE A 80 -6.31 -3.13 -7.69
N VAL A 81 -6.86 -3.03 -6.48
CA VAL A 81 -7.39 -1.76 -5.95
C VAL A 81 -6.26 -0.75 -5.72
N LEU A 82 -5.10 -1.17 -5.21
CA LEU A 82 -3.93 -0.31 -5.07
C LEU A 82 -3.41 0.21 -6.42
N LEU A 83 -3.41 -0.62 -7.47
CA LEU A 83 -3.02 -0.19 -8.80
C LEU A 83 -3.93 0.93 -9.32
N LEU A 84 -5.24 0.81 -9.10
CA LEU A 84 -6.18 1.87 -9.45
C LEU A 84 -5.96 3.13 -8.60
N GLY A 85 -5.70 2.99 -7.31
CA GLY A 85 -5.47 4.12 -6.41
C GLY A 85 -4.17 4.89 -6.71
N ASN A 86 -3.20 4.24 -7.34
CA ASN A 86 -1.97 4.86 -7.83
C ASN A 86 -2.07 5.33 -9.29
N ASP A 87 -3.22 5.15 -9.94
CA ASP A 87 -3.44 5.64 -11.29
C ASP A 87 -3.65 7.16 -11.33
N PRO A 88 -3.20 7.85 -12.38
CA PRO A 88 -3.43 9.28 -12.56
C PRO A 88 -4.91 9.70 -12.50
N LEU A 89 -5.85 8.80 -12.80
CA LEU A 89 -7.28 9.05 -12.64
C LEU A 89 -7.62 9.28 -11.16
N ALA A 90 -7.19 8.39 -10.28
CA ALA A 90 -7.47 8.48 -8.85
C ALA A 90 -6.87 9.76 -8.24
N GLU A 91 -5.66 10.15 -8.64
CA GLU A 91 -5.04 11.38 -8.17
C GLU A 91 -5.77 12.64 -8.65
N ARG A 92 -6.24 12.67 -9.90
CA ARG A 92 -7.06 13.78 -10.41
C ARG A 92 -8.40 13.93 -9.68
N LEU A 93 -8.99 12.79 -9.30
CA LEU A 93 -10.26 12.77 -8.59
C LEU A 93 -10.13 12.99 -7.08
N ARG A 94 -8.91 12.95 -6.57
CA ARG A 94 -8.63 13.13 -5.13
C ARG A 94 -9.28 14.40 -4.58
N ALA A 95 -9.21 15.52 -5.29
CA ALA A 95 -9.78 16.79 -4.87
C ALA A 95 -11.32 16.75 -4.65
N HIS A 96 -12.03 15.80 -5.26
CA HIS A 96 -13.46 15.61 -5.04
C HIS A 96 -13.78 14.90 -3.72
N PHE A 97 -12.87 14.07 -3.23
CA PHE A 97 -13.10 13.22 -2.06
C PHE A 97 -12.33 13.70 -0.83
N GLU A 98 -11.29 14.50 -1.02
CA GLU A 98 -10.36 14.84 0.03
C GLU A 98 -10.26 16.34 0.24
N ARG A 99 -10.31 16.77 1.51
CA ARG A 99 -9.91 18.10 1.93
C ARG A 99 -8.54 18.01 2.59
N GLU A 100 -7.57 18.65 2.02
CA GLU A 100 -6.22 18.68 2.58
C GLU A 100 -6.20 19.28 4.01
N ARG A 101 -5.30 18.77 4.84
CA ARG A 101 -5.07 19.30 6.19
C ARG A 101 -4.46 20.69 6.13
N ARG A 102 -4.83 21.55 7.09
CA ARG A 102 -4.19 22.86 7.26
C ARG A 102 -2.70 22.71 7.60
N THR A 103 -2.37 21.76 8.47
CA THR A 103 -0.99 21.46 8.88
C THR A 103 -0.59 20.08 8.39
N PRO A 104 0.63 19.92 7.83
CA PRO A 104 1.13 18.61 7.42
C PRO A 104 1.24 17.67 8.63
N ARG A 105 0.91 16.39 8.43
CA ARG A 105 1.17 15.31 9.38
C ARG A 105 2.02 14.25 8.69
N HIS A 106 3.13 13.87 9.28
CA HIS A 106 4.12 12.98 8.65
C HIS A 106 4.56 13.46 7.25
N GLY A 107 4.77 14.78 7.11
CA GLY A 107 5.21 15.39 5.85
C GLY A 107 4.14 15.55 4.77
N THR A 108 2.89 15.14 5.01
CA THR A 108 1.81 15.24 4.03
C THR A 108 0.57 15.97 4.54
N ARG A 109 -0.08 16.71 3.67
CA ARG A 109 -1.42 17.28 3.88
C ARG A 109 -2.54 16.34 3.46
N LYS A 110 -2.21 15.28 2.71
CA LYS A 110 -3.18 14.27 2.27
C LYS A 110 -3.77 13.52 3.47
N VAL A 111 -5.08 13.30 3.44
CA VAL A 111 -5.84 12.63 4.52
C VAL A 111 -6.15 11.19 4.14
N LEU A 112 -6.56 10.98 2.87
CA LEU A 112 -7.00 9.69 2.38
C LEU A 112 -5.82 8.87 1.87
N SER A 113 -5.81 7.58 2.22
CA SER A 113 -4.85 6.63 1.67
C SER A 113 -5.13 6.35 0.20
N VAL A 114 -4.15 5.76 -0.49
CA VAL A 114 -4.28 5.27 -1.86
C VAL A 114 -5.47 4.32 -2.00
N LEU A 115 -5.61 3.39 -1.05
CA LEU A 115 -6.72 2.44 -1.00
C LEU A 115 -8.06 3.16 -0.85
N SER A 116 -8.15 4.12 0.08
CA SER A 116 -9.40 4.86 0.32
C SER A 116 -9.87 5.60 -0.92
N ILE A 117 -8.95 6.27 -1.63
CA ILE A 117 -9.28 6.97 -2.89
C ILE A 117 -9.79 5.97 -3.93
N ALA A 118 -9.11 4.84 -4.12
CA ALA A 118 -9.55 3.82 -5.07
C ALA A 118 -10.97 3.31 -4.76
N LEU A 119 -11.24 3.04 -3.48
CA LEU A 119 -12.56 2.58 -3.05
C LEU A 119 -13.64 3.65 -3.28
N TYR A 120 -13.35 4.93 -3.00
CA TYR A 120 -14.30 6.02 -3.29
C TYR A 120 -14.57 6.16 -4.79
N VAL A 121 -13.53 6.12 -5.63
CA VAL A 121 -13.68 6.19 -7.08
C VAL A 121 -14.49 5.01 -7.64
N LEU A 122 -14.32 3.81 -7.08
CA LEU A 122 -15.09 2.62 -7.47
C LEU A 122 -16.53 2.65 -6.97
N SER A 123 -16.78 3.27 -5.82
CA SER A 123 -18.10 3.32 -5.19
C SER A 123 -18.98 4.48 -5.67
N ASP A 124 -18.40 5.54 -6.21
CA ASP A 124 -19.15 6.71 -6.69
C ASP A 124 -19.70 6.43 -8.09
N PRO A 125 -21.04 6.43 -8.27
CA PRO A 125 -21.67 6.13 -9.58
C PRO A 125 -21.19 7.02 -10.71
N ARG A 126 -20.77 8.27 -10.43
CA ARG A 126 -20.26 9.22 -11.42
C ARG A 126 -18.96 8.77 -12.07
N TRP A 127 -18.13 8.03 -11.34
CA TRP A 127 -16.78 7.66 -11.74
C TRP A 127 -16.59 6.15 -11.92
N GLN A 128 -17.53 5.34 -11.43
CA GLN A 128 -17.46 3.90 -11.41
C GLN A 128 -17.16 3.30 -12.80
N GLN A 129 -17.87 3.73 -13.83
CA GLN A 129 -17.68 3.23 -15.19
C GLN A 129 -16.27 3.57 -15.71
N GLN A 130 -15.81 4.80 -15.46
CA GLN A 130 -14.48 5.23 -15.87
C GLN A 130 -13.39 4.47 -15.10
N ALA A 131 -13.59 4.24 -13.81
CA ALA A 131 -12.68 3.45 -12.97
C ALA A 131 -12.57 2.00 -13.46
N GLN A 132 -13.69 1.36 -13.78
CA GLN A 132 -13.73 0.00 -14.34
C GLN A 132 -12.99 -0.08 -15.68
N LYS A 133 -13.25 0.86 -16.60
CA LYS A 133 -12.54 0.94 -17.87
C LYS A 133 -11.02 1.09 -17.65
N ARG A 134 -10.63 1.95 -16.73
CA ARG A 134 -9.22 2.17 -16.42
C ARG A 134 -8.57 0.94 -15.80
N LEU A 135 -9.27 0.27 -14.90
CA LEU A 135 -8.81 -0.97 -14.29
C LEU A 135 -8.57 -2.06 -15.33
N MET A 136 -9.49 -2.23 -16.29
CA MET A 136 -9.29 -3.19 -17.37
C MET A 136 -8.08 -2.86 -18.25
N GLN A 137 -7.80 -1.58 -18.49
CA GLN A 137 -6.59 -1.16 -19.20
C GLN A 137 -5.31 -1.50 -18.42
N ILE A 138 -5.32 -1.30 -17.10
CA ILE A 138 -4.20 -1.64 -16.22
C ILE A 138 -3.94 -3.15 -16.27
N LEU A 139 -4.99 -3.96 -16.10
CA LEU A 139 -4.89 -5.41 -16.14
C LEU A 139 -4.40 -5.93 -17.51
N ALA A 140 -4.88 -5.35 -18.61
CA ALA A 140 -4.42 -5.70 -19.95
C ALA A 140 -2.94 -5.39 -20.17
N ARG A 141 -2.43 -4.28 -19.64
CA ARG A 141 -0.99 -3.95 -19.68
C ARG A 141 -0.15 -4.95 -18.88
N LEU A 142 -0.61 -5.31 -17.67
CA LEU A 142 0.07 -6.32 -16.86
C LEU A 142 0.11 -7.68 -17.56
N ALA A 143 -0.98 -8.10 -18.18
CA ALA A 143 -1.03 -9.35 -18.94
C ALA A 143 -0.06 -9.36 -20.14
N GLN A 144 0.27 -8.19 -20.70
CA GLN A 144 1.25 -8.04 -21.77
C GLN A 144 2.70 -7.93 -21.28
N GLY A 145 2.95 -8.11 -19.99
CA GLY A 145 4.27 -7.93 -19.38
C GLY A 145 4.79 -6.47 -19.41
N ARG A 146 3.92 -5.51 -19.73
CA ARG A 146 4.26 -4.09 -19.72
C ARG A 146 4.11 -3.56 -18.31
N GLY A 147 5.19 -2.99 -17.77
CA GLY A 147 5.17 -2.37 -16.45
C GLY A 147 4.06 -1.30 -16.35
N VAL A 148 3.33 -1.32 -15.25
CA VAL A 148 2.45 -0.21 -14.89
C VAL A 148 3.35 0.81 -14.19
N ALA A 149 3.42 2.04 -14.73
CA ALA A 149 4.05 3.13 -14.00
C ALA A 149 3.22 3.38 -12.74
N LEU A 150 3.68 2.84 -11.64
CA LEU A 150 3.17 3.20 -10.32
C LEU A 150 3.74 4.58 -10.02
N LEU A 151 2.88 5.54 -9.73
CA LEU A 151 3.34 6.76 -9.08
C LEU A 151 4.06 6.31 -7.80
N PRO A 152 5.21 6.91 -7.46
CA PRO A 152 5.91 6.57 -6.23
C PRO A 152 4.93 6.79 -5.08
N ALA A 153 4.36 5.71 -4.60
CA ALA A 153 3.30 5.73 -3.58
C ALA A 153 3.82 6.27 -2.25
N PHE A 154 5.12 6.43 -2.14
CA PHE A 154 5.80 6.78 -0.90
C PHE A 154 7.08 7.57 -1.20
N SER A 155 6.92 8.84 -1.56
CA SER A 155 7.98 9.78 -1.20
C SER A 155 7.79 10.12 0.28
N PRO A 156 8.86 10.01 1.07
CA PRO A 156 8.84 10.26 2.51
C PRO A 156 8.43 11.71 2.84
#